data_2d9f0347374c99aa045a4ab5cbccf885
#
_entry.id   2d9f0347374c99aa045a4ab5cbccf885
#
_cell.length_a   1.000
_cell.length_b   1.000
_cell.length_c   1.000
_cell.angle_alpha   90.00
_cell.angle_beta   90.00
_cell.angle_gamma   90.00
#
_symmetry.space_group_name_H-M   'P 1'
#
loop_
_entity.id
_entity.type
_entity.pdbx_description
1 polymer ?
#
loop_
_entity_poly.entity_id
_entity_poly.type
_entity_poly.pdbx_seq_one_letter_code
_entity_poly.pdbx_strand_id
1 'polypeptide(L)'
;MKQAPRPALALRPLAAGDEGELLRIHRAPEVVRWWDEPEEGFPWSDEPEATRLTIEVDGRVAGLIQFYEEPMPRYRHASIDLFLDPRLHGRGLGTEAVRRLVRHLIDDRGHHRITIDPSASNAAAIRVYEKAGFRRVGVMRRYEREIGGEGWRDGVLMELLAGEES
;
A
#
# COMPACT_ATOMS: atom_id res chain seq x y z
N MET A 1 -7.09 3.91 33.82
CA MET A 1 -5.92 3.41 33.05
C MET A 1 -5.58 4.44 31.99
N LYS A 2 -4.37 4.95 31.97
CA LYS A 2 -3.91 5.82 30.86
C LYS A 2 -3.75 4.94 29.63
N GLN A 3 -4.48 5.25 28.57
CA GLN A 3 -4.30 4.63 27.27
C GLN A 3 -2.86 4.88 26.80
N ALA A 4 -2.14 3.83 26.39
CA ALA A 4 -0.83 4.02 25.80
C ALA A 4 -0.89 5.04 24.65
N PRO A 5 0.08 5.94 24.51
CA PRO A 5 0.08 6.91 23.43
C PRO A 5 0.01 6.19 22.08
N ARG A 6 -0.76 6.74 21.14
CA ARG A 6 -0.81 6.18 19.77
C ARG A 6 0.59 6.25 19.16
N PRO A 7 1.04 5.19 18.48
CA PRO A 7 2.31 5.23 17.76
C PRO A 7 2.37 6.39 16.78
N ALA A 8 3.49 7.08 16.73
CA ALA A 8 3.71 8.17 15.78
C ALA A 8 4.05 7.58 14.41
N LEU A 9 3.14 7.72 13.44
CA LEU A 9 3.33 7.28 12.07
C LEU A 9 3.69 8.47 11.17
N ALA A 10 4.68 8.29 10.31
CA ALA A 10 5.05 9.24 9.27
C ALA A 10 5.24 8.52 7.95
N LEU A 11 4.94 9.22 6.85
CA LEU A 11 5.33 8.84 5.49
C LEU A 11 6.43 9.80 5.06
N ARG A 12 7.55 9.26 4.60
CA ARG A 12 8.67 10.08 4.18
C ARG A 12 9.36 9.47 2.96
N PRO A 13 10.13 10.26 2.18
CA PRO A 13 10.94 9.72 1.09
C PRO A 13 11.88 8.61 1.57
N LEU A 14 12.20 7.68 0.68
CA LEU A 14 13.21 6.64 0.93
C LEU A 14 14.56 7.29 1.27
N ALA A 15 15.26 6.71 2.24
CA ALA A 15 16.63 7.09 2.60
C ALA A 15 17.57 5.88 2.47
N ALA A 16 18.85 6.12 2.20
CA ALA A 16 19.82 5.05 1.98
C ALA A 16 19.89 4.02 3.12
N GLY A 17 19.66 4.44 4.36
CA GLY A 17 19.62 3.54 5.52
C GLY A 17 18.39 2.65 5.64
N ASP A 18 17.37 2.83 4.80
CA ASP A 18 16.11 2.08 4.90
C ASP A 18 16.16 0.70 4.25
N GLU A 19 17.05 0.50 3.28
CA GLU A 19 17.09 -0.67 2.41
C GLU A 19 17.11 -1.99 3.20
N GLY A 20 17.97 -2.11 4.19
CA GLY A 20 18.11 -3.35 4.96
C GLY A 20 16.82 -3.76 5.66
N GLU A 21 16.16 -2.83 6.33
CA GLU A 21 14.89 -3.09 7.02
C GLU A 21 13.73 -3.30 6.04
N LEU A 22 13.66 -2.54 4.96
CA LEU A 22 12.63 -2.75 3.94
C LEU A 22 12.75 -4.12 3.27
N LEU A 23 13.97 -4.58 2.96
CA LEU A 23 14.20 -5.93 2.43
C LEU A 23 13.83 -7.00 3.45
N ARG A 24 14.19 -6.82 4.72
CA ARG A 24 13.82 -7.75 5.78
C ARG A 24 12.30 -7.90 5.88
N ILE A 25 11.57 -6.77 5.87
CA ILE A 25 10.10 -6.75 5.96
C ILE A 25 9.49 -7.37 4.71
N HIS A 26 9.98 -7.01 3.51
CA HIS A 26 9.47 -7.53 2.24
C HIS A 26 9.59 -9.06 2.16
N ARG A 27 10.70 -9.61 2.66
CA ARG A 27 10.95 -11.07 2.66
C ARG A 27 10.19 -11.85 3.74
N ALA A 28 9.46 -11.17 4.61
CA ALA A 28 8.61 -11.85 5.58
C ALA A 28 7.54 -12.68 4.83
N PRO A 29 7.27 -13.94 5.23
CA PRO A 29 6.29 -14.79 4.53
C PRO A 29 4.92 -14.16 4.36
N GLU A 30 4.47 -13.37 5.34
CA GLU A 30 3.19 -12.67 5.33
C GLU A 30 3.13 -11.55 4.29
N VAL A 31 4.27 -11.02 3.85
CA VAL A 31 4.38 -10.01 2.80
C VAL A 31 4.59 -10.68 1.44
N VAL A 32 5.56 -11.59 1.33
CA VAL A 32 5.89 -12.29 0.09
C VAL A 32 4.66 -12.97 -0.53
N ARG A 33 3.79 -13.55 0.28
CA ARG A 33 2.58 -14.23 -0.22
C ARG A 33 1.66 -13.32 -1.05
N TRP A 34 1.77 -11.99 -0.91
CA TRP A 34 0.96 -11.00 -1.61
C TRP A 34 1.76 -10.16 -2.59
N TRP A 35 3.02 -9.90 -2.29
CA TRP A 35 3.89 -9.01 -3.03
C TRP A 35 4.91 -9.71 -3.93
N ASP A 36 5.07 -11.03 -3.83
CA ASP A 36 6.17 -11.79 -4.42
C ASP A 36 7.53 -11.43 -3.78
N GLU A 37 8.60 -12.06 -4.25
CA GLU A 37 9.95 -11.72 -3.83
C GLU A 37 10.35 -10.32 -4.32
N PRO A 38 11.15 -9.57 -3.54
CA PRO A 38 11.59 -8.27 -3.99
C PRO A 38 12.40 -8.38 -5.29
N GLU A 39 12.09 -7.50 -6.24
CA GLU A 39 12.83 -7.39 -7.49
C GLU A 39 14.27 -6.96 -7.28
N GLU A 40 15.13 -7.23 -8.27
CA GLU A 40 16.51 -6.76 -8.25
C GLU A 40 16.55 -5.23 -8.17
N GLY A 41 17.38 -4.70 -7.27
CA GLY A 41 17.51 -3.26 -7.05
C GLY A 41 16.48 -2.65 -6.10
N PHE A 42 15.52 -3.44 -5.57
CA PHE A 42 14.57 -2.95 -4.55
C PHE A 42 15.31 -2.37 -3.33
N PRO A 43 14.88 -1.24 -2.77
CA PRO A 43 13.69 -0.43 -3.10
C PRO A 43 13.97 0.70 -4.11
N TRP A 44 15.13 0.71 -4.76
CA TRP A 44 15.60 1.79 -5.63
C TRP A 44 15.31 1.59 -7.12
N SER A 45 14.76 0.44 -7.49
CA SER A 45 14.37 0.14 -8.86
C SER A 45 13.27 1.10 -9.35
N ASP A 46 13.37 1.52 -10.62
CA ASP A 46 12.40 2.41 -11.25
C ASP A 46 11.21 1.64 -11.89
N GLU A 47 11.23 0.32 -11.81
CA GLU A 47 10.16 -0.51 -12.35
C GLU A 47 9.50 -1.36 -11.24
N PRO A 48 8.15 -1.35 -11.17
CA PRO A 48 7.26 -0.46 -11.92
C PRO A 48 7.47 1.01 -11.55
N GLU A 49 7.17 1.92 -12.48
CA GLU A 49 7.27 3.37 -12.24
C GLU A 49 6.31 3.79 -11.13
N ALA A 50 6.84 3.98 -9.96
CA ALA A 50 6.08 4.34 -8.77
C ALA A 50 6.88 5.26 -7.87
N THR A 51 6.19 6.16 -7.19
CA THR A 51 6.78 6.94 -6.10
C THR A 51 6.69 6.13 -4.82
N ARG A 52 7.83 5.78 -4.24
CA ARG A 52 7.95 4.98 -3.01
C ARG A 52 8.24 5.85 -1.81
N LEU A 53 7.52 5.60 -0.73
CA LEU A 53 7.69 6.26 0.56
C LEU A 53 7.94 5.21 1.63
N THR A 54 8.81 5.53 2.57
CA THR A 54 9.00 4.72 3.78
C THR A 54 7.87 5.03 4.76
N ILE A 55 7.22 3.99 5.27
CA ILE A 55 6.35 4.09 6.44
C ILE A 55 7.25 4.00 7.66
N GLU A 56 7.23 5.04 8.47
CA GLU A 56 7.98 5.11 9.73
C GLU A 56 7.01 5.11 10.91
N VAL A 57 7.31 4.31 11.92
CA VAL A 57 6.54 4.23 13.15
C VAL A 57 7.50 4.40 14.34
N ASP A 58 7.24 5.39 15.17
CA ASP A 58 8.10 5.75 16.31
C ASP A 58 9.58 5.90 15.93
N GLY A 59 9.86 6.53 14.78
CA GLY A 59 11.20 6.76 14.28
C GLY A 59 11.90 5.54 13.66
N ARG A 60 11.18 4.44 13.43
CA ARG A 60 11.73 3.21 12.84
C ARG A 60 11.04 2.84 11.55
N VAL A 61 11.81 2.30 10.59
CA VAL A 61 11.26 1.75 9.35
C VAL A 61 10.25 0.65 9.68
N ALA A 62 9.02 0.82 9.19
CA ALA A 62 7.89 -0.07 9.49
C ALA A 62 7.29 -0.70 8.24
N GLY A 63 7.59 -0.19 7.06
CA GLY A 63 7.06 -0.68 5.80
C GLY A 63 7.28 0.30 4.65
N LEU A 64 6.64 -0.02 3.55
CA LEU A 64 6.69 0.78 2.33
C LEU A 64 5.27 1.03 1.83
N ILE A 65 5.03 2.23 1.36
CA ILE A 65 3.82 2.59 0.63
C ILE A 65 4.23 3.29 -0.66
N GLN A 66 3.54 2.98 -1.74
CA GLN A 66 3.87 3.53 -3.05
C GLN A 66 2.62 3.94 -3.79
N PHE A 67 2.78 4.84 -4.75
CA PHE A 67 1.71 5.22 -5.66
C PHE A 67 2.23 5.39 -7.09
N TYR A 68 1.36 5.09 -8.02
CA TYR A 68 1.51 5.31 -9.44
C TYR A 68 0.47 6.35 -9.88
N GLU A 69 0.86 7.24 -10.78
CA GLU A 69 -0.05 8.24 -11.33
C GLU A 69 -0.25 7.96 -12.82
N GLU A 70 -1.51 7.74 -13.24
CA GLU A 70 -1.85 7.60 -14.65
C GLU A 70 -1.59 8.92 -15.38
N PRO A 71 -0.65 8.94 -16.34
CA PRO A 71 -0.23 10.19 -17.00
C PRO A 71 -1.21 10.72 -18.05
N MET A 72 -2.12 9.87 -18.53
CA MET A 72 -3.11 10.30 -19.54
C MET A 72 -4.15 11.21 -18.91
N PRO A 73 -4.25 12.51 -19.30
CA PRO A 73 -5.14 13.44 -18.62
C PRO A 73 -6.61 13.00 -18.58
N ARG A 74 -7.06 12.31 -19.61
CA ARG A 74 -8.45 11.83 -19.71
C ARG A 74 -8.79 10.74 -18.70
N TYR A 75 -7.79 9.98 -18.24
CA TYR A 75 -7.95 8.84 -17.32
C TYR A 75 -7.19 9.05 -16.01
N ARG A 76 -6.76 10.27 -15.75
CA ARG A 76 -5.91 10.61 -14.62
C ARG A 76 -6.50 10.10 -13.32
N HIS A 77 -5.72 9.31 -12.60
CA HIS A 77 -5.99 8.81 -11.26
C HIS A 77 -4.69 8.37 -10.60
N ALA A 78 -4.71 8.06 -9.33
CA ALA A 78 -3.59 7.41 -8.66
C ALA A 78 -3.97 5.99 -8.23
N SER A 79 -3.00 5.08 -8.29
CA SER A 79 -3.10 3.74 -7.73
C SER A 79 -2.10 3.61 -6.60
N ILE A 80 -2.46 2.94 -5.52
CA ILE A 80 -1.59 2.79 -4.34
C ILE A 80 -1.38 1.33 -4.00
N ASP A 81 -0.28 1.05 -3.32
CA ASP A 81 0.01 -0.25 -2.74
C ASP A 81 0.94 -0.09 -1.53
N LEU A 82 0.90 -1.04 -0.60
CA LEU A 82 1.73 -0.98 0.60
C LEU A 82 1.96 -2.36 1.22
N PHE A 83 3.06 -2.45 1.95
CA PHE A 83 3.24 -3.50 2.95
C PHE A 83 3.72 -2.91 4.27
N LEU A 84 3.39 -3.57 5.35
CA LEU A 84 3.76 -3.21 6.71
C LEU A 84 4.44 -4.40 7.38
N ASP A 85 5.39 -4.13 8.27
CA ASP A 85 6.01 -5.16 9.09
C ASP A 85 4.92 -6.00 9.78
N PRO A 86 4.91 -7.34 9.58
CA PRO A 86 3.90 -8.21 10.19
C PRO A 86 3.78 -8.06 11.70
N ARG A 87 4.86 -7.69 12.39
CA ARG A 87 4.86 -7.44 13.84
C ARG A 87 3.98 -6.25 14.25
N LEU A 88 3.63 -5.40 13.28
CA LEU A 88 2.81 -4.21 13.49
C LEU A 88 1.37 -4.37 12.97
N HIS A 89 1.02 -5.53 12.41
CA HIS A 89 -0.33 -5.80 11.94
C HIS A 89 -1.35 -5.77 13.09
N GLY A 90 -2.61 -5.47 12.75
CA GLY A 90 -3.72 -5.45 13.71
C GLY A 90 -3.76 -4.24 14.64
N ARG A 91 -2.95 -3.22 14.43
CA ARG A 91 -2.88 -2.00 15.24
C ARG A 91 -3.51 -0.77 14.57
N GLY A 92 -4.11 -0.93 13.40
CA GLY A 92 -4.67 0.18 12.62
C GLY A 92 -3.65 1.03 11.87
N LEU A 93 -2.37 0.66 11.89
CA LEU A 93 -1.29 1.44 11.27
C LEU A 93 -1.38 1.40 9.74
N GLY A 94 -1.77 0.28 9.14
CA GLY A 94 -2.00 0.19 7.69
C GLY A 94 -3.10 1.14 7.23
N THR A 95 -4.22 1.18 7.94
CA THR A 95 -5.32 2.11 7.66
C THR A 95 -4.87 3.57 7.78
N GLU A 96 -4.10 3.89 8.81
CA GLU A 96 -3.57 5.25 9.00
C GLU A 96 -2.58 5.64 7.89
N ALA A 97 -1.69 4.74 7.47
CA ALA A 97 -0.77 4.98 6.37
C ALA A 97 -1.53 5.28 5.07
N VAL A 98 -2.53 4.46 4.75
CA VAL A 98 -3.39 4.66 3.58
C VAL A 98 -4.10 6.01 3.63
N ARG A 99 -4.72 6.36 4.76
CA ARG A 99 -5.40 7.66 4.92
C ARG A 99 -4.48 8.85 4.70
N ARG A 100 -3.24 8.77 5.17
CA ARG A 100 -2.26 9.84 4.97
C ARG A 100 -1.86 9.98 3.52
N LEU A 101 -1.59 8.89 2.83
CA LEU A 101 -1.26 8.92 1.41
C LEU A 101 -2.46 9.42 0.58
N VAL A 102 -3.67 8.95 0.87
CA VAL A 102 -4.89 9.41 0.19
C VAL A 102 -5.05 10.92 0.30
N ARG A 103 -4.91 11.49 1.49
CA ARG A 103 -4.97 12.94 1.69
C ARG A 103 -3.91 13.67 0.89
N HIS A 104 -2.66 13.20 0.89
CA HIS A 104 -1.60 13.76 0.08
C HIS A 104 -1.95 13.74 -1.42
N LEU A 105 -2.45 12.62 -1.92
CA LEU A 105 -2.80 12.47 -3.33
C LEU A 105 -3.98 13.39 -3.75
N ILE A 106 -4.94 13.61 -2.86
CA ILE A 106 -6.08 14.49 -3.12
C ILE A 106 -5.70 15.95 -2.94
N ASP A 107 -5.15 16.31 -1.77
CA ASP A 107 -4.96 17.71 -1.38
C ASP A 107 -3.76 18.35 -2.08
N ASP A 108 -2.63 17.64 -2.15
CA ASP A 108 -1.39 18.19 -2.67
C ASP A 108 -1.19 17.89 -4.16
N ARG A 109 -1.66 16.75 -4.63
CA ARG A 109 -1.48 16.31 -6.02
C ARG A 109 -2.74 16.44 -6.89
N GLY A 110 -3.88 16.76 -6.29
CA GLY A 110 -5.12 17.08 -6.99
C GLY A 110 -5.80 15.89 -7.68
N HIS A 111 -5.60 14.66 -7.19
CA HIS A 111 -6.30 13.51 -7.70
C HIS A 111 -7.76 13.50 -7.23
N HIS A 112 -8.68 13.20 -8.16
CA HIS A 112 -10.10 13.04 -7.86
C HIS A 112 -10.49 11.59 -7.58
N ARG A 113 -9.63 10.61 -7.92
CA ARG A 113 -9.88 9.18 -7.81
C ARG A 113 -8.59 8.44 -7.47
N ILE A 114 -8.68 7.55 -6.50
CA ILE A 114 -7.58 6.69 -6.07
C ILE A 114 -8.07 5.25 -6.11
N THR A 115 -7.24 4.34 -6.62
CA THR A 115 -7.56 2.92 -6.71
C THR A 115 -6.56 2.06 -5.94
N ILE A 116 -7.01 0.87 -5.57
CA ILE A 116 -6.18 -0.20 -5.06
C ILE A 116 -6.80 -1.54 -5.47
N ASP A 117 -5.98 -2.57 -5.66
CA ASP A 117 -6.41 -3.83 -6.25
C ASP A 117 -5.86 -5.06 -5.50
N PRO A 118 -6.23 -5.24 -4.23
CA PRO A 118 -5.77 -6.39 -3.46
C PRO A 118 -6.23 -7.71 -4.07
N SER A 119 -5.47 -8.78 -3.81
CA SER A 119 -5.95 -10.14 -4.09
C SER A 119 -7.31 -10.35 -3.42
N ALA A 120 -8.24 -10.99 -4.14
CA ALA A 120 -9.59 -11.28 -3.62
C ALA A 120 -9.58 -12.13 -2.35
N SER A 121 -8.54 -12.92 -2.14
CA SER A 121 -8.35 -13.74 -0.93
C SER A 121 -7.66 -13.01 0.23
N ASN A 122 -7.15 -11.79 0.01
CA ASN A 122 -6.52 -11.00 1.06
C ASN A 122 -7.56 -10.20 1.87
N ALA A 123 -8.35 -10.91 2.65
CA ALA A 123 -9.44 -10.32 3.44
C ALA A 123 -8.94 -9.25 4.43
N ALA A 124 -7.74 -9.41 4.98
CA ALA A 124 -7.17 -8.44 5.91
C ALA A 124 -6.87 -7.10 5.23
N ALA A 125 -6.25 -7.12 4.04
CA ALA A 125 -5.99 -5.91 3.26
C ALA A 125 -7.29 -5.22 2.83
N ILE A 126 -8.26 -5.97 2.33
CA ILE A 126 -9.57 -5.45 1.93
C ILE A 126 -10.23 -4.69 3.10
N ARG A 127 -10.21 -5.26 4.31
CA ARG A 127 -10.75 -4.58 5.49
C ARG A 127 -10.01 -3.28 5.82
N VAL A 128 -8.68 -3.25 5.67
CA VAL A 128 -7.89 -2.03 5.86
C VAL A 128 -8.35 -0.93 4.91
N TYR A 129 -8.54 -1.27 3.64
CA TYR A 129 -8.97 -0.30 2.61
C TYR A 129 -10.41 0.16 2.80
N GLU A 130 -11.31 -0.75 3.15
CA GLU A 130 -12.70 -0.38 3.49
C GLU A 130 -12.74 0.61 4.67
N LYS A 131 -11.94 0.37 5.71
CA LYS A 131 -11.81 1.31 6.85
C LYS A 131 -11.23 2.66 6.45
N ALA A 132 -10.39 2.72 5.43
CA ALA A 132 -9.83 3.96 4.91
C ALA A 132 -10.82 4.72 4.00
N GLY A 133 -11.95 4.13 3.65
CA GLY A 133 -12.99 4.76 2.83
C GLY A 133 -13.13 4.21 1.42
N PHE A 134 -12.31 3.24 1.03
CA PHE A 134 -12.42 2.60 -0.28
C PHE A 134 -13.68 1.76 -0.39
N ARG A 135 -14.27 1.77 -1.57
CA ARG A 135 -15.42 0.92 -1.94
C ARG A 135 -15.01 -0.08 -2.99
N ARG A 136 -15.60 -1.27 -2.95
CA ARG A 136 -15.41 -2.29 -3.97
C ARG A 136 -16.08 -1.86 -5.27
N VAL A 137 -15.34 -1.91 -6.37
CA VAL A 137 -15.86 -1.72 -7.73
C VAL A 137 -16.31 -3.07 -8.30
N GLY A 138 -15.47 -4.09 -8.17
CA GLY A 138 -15.77 -5.43 -8.66
C GLY A 138 -14.59 -6.39 -8.57
N VAL A 139 -14.87 -7.64 -8.91
CA VAL A 139 -13.87 -8.70 -8.96
C VAL A 139 -13.27 -8.77 -10.36
N MET A 140 -11.97 -8.74 -10.43
CA MET A 140 -11.18 -8.96 -11.63
C MET A 140 -10.72 -10.42 -11.65
N ARG A 141 -11.36 -11.22 -12.50
CA ARG A 141 -11.07 -12.66 -12.58
C ARG A 141 -9.73 -12.92 -13.25
N ARG A 142 -8.93 -13.83 -12.68
CA ARG A 142 -7.59 -14.21 -13.19
C ARG A 142 -6.72 -13.00 -13.47
N TYR A 143 -6.70 -12.09 -12.52
CA TYR A 143 -6.08 -10.77 -12.65
C TYR A 143 -4.57 -10.82 -12.54
N GLU A 144 -4.05 -11.58 -11.57
CA GLU A 144 -2.62 -11.67 -11.31
C GLU A 144 -2.15 -13.12 -11.20
N ARG A 145 -0.87 -13.37 -11.50
CA ARG A 145 -0.30 -14.71 -11.34
C ARG A 145 -0.20 -15.08 -9.86
N GLU A 146 -0.44 -16.35 -9.58
CA GLU A 146 -0.16 -16.89 -8.26
C GLU A 146 1.34 -16.89 -7.99
N ILE A 147 1.71 -16.46 -6.79
CA ILE A 147 3.10 -16.39 -6.35
C ILE A 147 3.60 -17.82 -6.10
N GLY A 148 4.69 -18.18 -6.79
CA GLY A 148 5.28 -19.53 -6.72
C GLY A 148 4.44 -20.64 -7.34
N GLY A 149 3.34 -20.29 -8.06
CA GLY A 149 2.44 -21.22 -8.72
C GLY A 149 2.31 -20.98 -10.22
N GLU A 150 1.57 -21.85 -10.90
CA GLU A 150 1.30 -21.75 -12.33
C GLU A 150 -0.09 -21.16 -12.66
N GLY A 151 -0.88 -20.84 -11.64
CA GLY A 151 -2.24 -20.35 -11.78
C GLY A 151 -2.36 -18.85 -11.83
N TRP A 152 -3.61 -18.41 -11.85
CA TRP A 152 -4.02 -17.01 -11.78
C TRP A 152 -4.99 -16.86 -10.61
N ARG A 153 -4.91 -15.76 -9.91
CA ARG A 153 -5.82 -15.42 -8.81
C ARG A 153 -6.61 -14.16 -9.12
N ASP A 154 -7.79 -14.10 -8.55
CA ASP A 154 -8.67 -12.95 -8.70
C ASP A 154 -8.19 -11.77 -7.85
N GLY A 155 -8.41 -10.56 -8.35
CA GLY A 155 -8.24 -9.32 -7.63
C GLY A 155 -9.58 -8.65 -7.35
N VAL A 156 -9.60 -7.75 -6.38
CA VAL A 156 -10.73 -6.86 -6.14
C VAL A 156 -10.30 -5.45 -6.43
N LEU A 157 -10.90 -4.82 -7.44
CA LEU A 157 -10.69 -3.40 -7.67
C LEU A 157 -11.50 -2.61 -6.64
N MET A 158 -10.82 -1.73 -5.94
CA MET A 158 -11.42 -0.82 -4.97
C MET A 158 -11.06 0.62 -5.34
N GLU A 159 -11.94 1.55 -5.04
CA GLU A 159 -11.72 2.97 -5.33
C GLU A 159 -12.18 3.87 -4.20
N LEU A 160 -11.60 5.07 -4.18
CA LEU A 160 -12.00 6.17 -3.31
C LEU A 160 -12.00 7.44 -4.14
N LEU A 161 -13.09 8.21 -4.05
CA LEU A 161 -13.21 9.51 -4.71
C LEU A 161 -12.93 10.64 -3.73
N ALA A 162 -12.36 11.73 -4.24
CA ALA A 162 -12.16 12.93 -3.44
C ALA A 162 -13.48 13.39 -2.82
N GLY A 163 -13.47 13.64 -1.52
CA GLY A 163 -14.65 13.94 -0.71
C GLY A 163 -15.27 12.73 0.00
N GLU A 164 -14.79 11.52 -0.28
CA GLU A 164 -15.25 10.28 0.38
C GLU A 164 -14.23 9.74 1.41
N GLU A 165 -13.09 10.39 1.55
CA GLU A 165 -12.06 10.00 2.50
C GLU A 165 -12.57 10.08 3.95
N SER A 166 -12.24 9.09 4.72
CA SER A 166 -12.66 8.97 6.12
C SER A 166 -11.54 9.33 7.12
#